data_602e500bfb2d8ca77f768cf4bf091e28
#
_entry.id   602e500bfb2d8ca77f768cf4bf091e28
#
_cell.length_a   1.000
_cell.length_b   1.000
_cell.length_c   1.000
_cell.angle_alpha   90.00
_cell.angle_beta   90.00
_cell.angle_gamma   90.00
#
_symmetry.space_group_name_H-M   'P 1'
#
loop_
_entity.id
_entity.type
_entity.pdbx_description
1 polymer ?
#
loop_
_entity_poly.entity_id
_entity_poly.type
_entity_poly.pdbx_seq_one_letter_code
_entity_poly.pdbx_strand_id
1 'polypeptide(L)'
;MNKEELLEAYGDLVGDAELLMADGFDDAIVGICSCSFRIIYDYDLMLEILVEEGMEEMDAIEHLEYNVLNAYVGPQTPIFML
;
A
#
# COMPACT_ATOMS: atom_id res chain seq x y z
N MET A 1 6.43 6.74 0.56
CA MET A 1 7.57 6.03 1.19
C MET A 1 7.87 4.78 0.39
N ASN A 2 9.09 4.60 -0.06
CA ASN A 2 9.46 3.40 -0.79
C ASN A 2 9.95 2.30 0.17
N LYS A 3 10.27 1.12 -0.39
CA LYS A 3 10.69 -0.03 0.41
C LYS A 3 11.98 0.25 1.20
N GLU A 4 12.93 0.95 0.61
CA GLU A 4 14.19 1.29 1.31
C GLU A 4 13.95 2.19 2.50
N GLU A 5 13.13 3.24 2.32
CA GLU A 5 12.77 4.14 3.41
C GLU A 5 12.01 3.40 4.51
N LEU A 6 11.14 2.50 4.12
CA LEU A 6 10.37 1.69 5.05
C LEU A 6 11.28 0.82 5.91
N LEU A 7 12.25 0.15 5.27
CA LEU A 7 13.20 -0.71 5.98
C LEU A 7 14.17 0.08 6.85
N GLU A 8 14.55 1.28 6.45
CA GLU A 8 15.37 2.16 7.30
C GLU A 8 14.61 2.58 8.55
N ALA A 9 13.33 2.93 8.40
CA ALA A 9 12.52 3.40 9.52
C ALA A 9 12.09 2.28 10.46
N TYR A 10 11.74 1.11 9.92
CA TYR A 10 11.08 0.04 10.67
C TYR A 10 11.76 -1.32 10.57
N GLY A 11 12.92 -1.42 9.94
CA GLY A 11 13.59 -2.70 9.71
C GLY A 11 13.86 -3.50 10.98
N ASP A 12 14.24 -2.82 12.05
CA ASP A 12 14.51 -3.47 13.34
C ASP A 12 13.25 -4.07 13.96
N LEU A 13 12.10 -3.44 13.72
CA LEU A 13 10.82 -3.92 14.25
C LEU A 13 10.23 -5.05 13.41
N VAL A 14 10.40 -4.95 12.11
CA VAL A 14 9.84 -5.93 11.17
C VAL A 14 10.66 -7.22 11.18
N GLY A 15 11.99 -7.11 11.32
CA GLY A 15 12.88 -8.25 11.33
C GLY A 15 12.80 -9.05 10.03
N ASP A 16 12.50 -10.34 10.14
CA ASP A 16 12.42 -11.26 9.00
C ASP A 16 11.01 -11.36 8.41
N ALA A 17 10.07 -10.51 8.85
CA ALA A 17 8.70 -10.56 8.33
C ALA A 17 8.68 -10.25 6.83
N GLU A 18 7.87 -10.99 6.09
CA GLU A 18 7.67 -10.76 4.67
C GLU A 18 6.75 -9.55 4.48
N LEU A 19 7.21 -8.59 3.68
CA LEU A 19 6.43 -7.39 3.38
C LEU A 19 5.87 -7.49 1.97
N LEU A 20 4.55 -7.59 1.86
CA LEU A 20 3.88 -7.59 0.56
C LEU A 20 3.52 -6.16 0.17
N MET A 21 3.90 -5.78 -1.02
CA MET A 21 3.72 -4.43 -1.53
C MET A 21 2.85 -4.42 -2.79
N ALA A 22 2.06 -3.36 -2.95
CA ALA A 22 1.31 -3.13 -4.17
C ALA A 22 2.21 -2.34 -5.14
N ASP A 23 2.53 -2.92 -6.29
CA ASP A 23 3.40 -2.28 -7.28
C ASP A 23 2.81 -0.96 -7.77
N GLY A 24 3.67 0.05 -7.86
CA GLY A 24 3.27 1.36 -8.36
C GLY A 24 2.67 2.29 -7.32
N PHE A 25 2.56 1.88 -6.06
CA PHE A 25 1.96 2.69 -5.01
C PHE A 25 2.90 3.03 -3.87
N ASP A 26 4.20 3.01 -4.12
CA ASP A 26 5.20 3.31 -3.07
C ASP A 26 4.96 4.66 -2.39
N ASP A 27 4.58 5.67 -3.17
CA ASP A 27 4.33 7.01 -2.62
C ASP A 27 3.07 7.10 -1.77
N ALA A 28 2.23 6.07 -1.78
CA ALA A 28 1.02 6.00 -0.96
C ALA A 28 1.24 5.26 0.36
N ILE A 29 2.43 4.70 0.60
CA ILE A 29 2.75 4.03 1.85
C ILE A 29 2.86 5.06 2.97
N VAL A 30 2.10 4.87 4.05
CA VAL A 30 2.14 5.77 5.21
C VAL A 30 2.73 5.13 6.46
N GLY A 31 2.97 3.83 6.45
CA GLY A 31 3.59 3.16 7.57
C GLY A 31 3.38 1.66 7.58
N ILE A 32 3.64 1.06 8.75
CA ILE A 32 3.47 -0.38 9.00
C ILE A 32 2.60 -0.54 10.24
N CYS A 33 1.69 -1.52 10.21
CA CYS A 33 0.89 -1.84 11.37
C CYS A 33 1.75 -2.48 12.47
N SER A 34 1.71 -1.91 13.66
CA SER A 34 2.54 -2.38 14.78
C SER A 34 2.14 -3.78 15.29
N CYS A 35 0.93 -4.23 15.01
CA CYS A 35 0.43 -5.53 15.46
C CYS A 35 0.73 -6.66 14.47
N SER A 36 0.55 -6.40 13.19
CA SER A 36 0.66 -7.43 12.15
C SER A 36 1.84 -7.25 11.22
N PHE A 37 2.53 -6.12 11.31
CA PHE A 37 3.63 -5.72 10.41
C PHE A 37 3.23 -5.69 8.94
N ARG A 38 1.95 -5.40 8.67
CA ARG A 38 1.48 -5.22 7.29
C ARG A 38 1.67 -3.77 6.88
N ILE A 39 2.00 -3.57 5.61
CA ILE A 39 2.17 -2.23 5.05
C ILE A 39 0.81 -1.53 4.99
N ILE A 40 0.77 -0.26 5.36
CA ILE A 40 -0.44 0.57 5.33
C ILE A 40 -0.34 1.55 4.19
N TYR A 41 -1.34 1.53 3.30
CA TYR A 41 -1.47 2.47 2.19
C TYR A 41 -2.59 3.46 2.46
N ASP A 42 -2.37 4.71 2.06
CA ASP A 42 -3.41 5.74 2.08
C ASP A 42 -4.20 5.66 0.77
N TYR A 43 -5.50 5.39 0.89
CA TYR A 43 -6.38 5.24 -0.29
C TYR A 43 -6.39 6.51 -1.15
N ASP A 44 -6.49 7.68 -0.54
CA ASP A 44 -6.55 8.94 -1.28
C ASP A 44 -5.26 9.18 -2.08
N LEU A 45 -4.11 8.83 -1.51
CA LEU A 45 -2.83 8.94 -2.22
C LEU A 45 -2.74 7.94 -3.36
N MET A 46 -3.26 6.72 -3.18
CA MET A 46 -3.31 5.74 -4.26
C MET A 46 -4.17 6.24 -5.42
N LEU A 47 -5.30 6.87 -5.10
CA LEU A 47 -6.18 7.45 -6.10
C LEU A 47 -5.49 8.56 -6.88
N GLU A 48 -4.79 9.45 -6.17
CA GLU A 48 -4.02 10.53 -6.80
C GLU A 48 -2.97 9.98 -7.76
N ILE A 49 -2.26 8.92 -7.38
CA ILE A 49 -1.26 8.29 -8.24
C ILE A 49 -1.87 7.82 -9.55
N LEU A 50 -3.02 7.15 -9.49
CA LEU A 50 -3.69 6.66 -10.69
C LEU A 50 -4.20 7.79 -11.58
N VAL A 51 -4.71 8.85 -10.99
CA VAL A 51 -5.16 10.03 -11.74
C VAL A 51 -3.98 10.72 -12.43
N GLU A 52 -2.85 10.83 -11.75
CA GLU A 52 -1.63 11.39 -12.33
C GLU A 52 -1.08 10.56 -13.48
N GLU A 53 -1.32 9.25 -13.46
CA GLU A 53 -0.94 8.34 -14.55
C GLU A 53 -1.86 8.45 -15.76
N GLY A 54 -2.93 9.25 -15.68
CA GLY A 54 -3.83 9.49 -16.79
C GLY A 54 -5.20 8.85 -16.69
N MET A 55 -5.50 8.17 -15.58
CA MET A 55 -6.82 7.60 -15.36
C MET A 55 -7.82 8.69 -14.99
N GLU A 56 -9.07 8.52 -15.45
CA GLU A 56 -10.16 9.34 -14.93
C GLU A 56 -10.48 8.89 -13.51
N GLU A 57 -10.95 9.81 -12.68
CA GLU A 57 -11.21 9.54 -11.27
C GLU A 57 -12.12 8.32 -11.05
N MET A 58 -13.20 8.23 -11.83
CA MET A 58 -14.14 7.09 -11.71
C MET A 58 -13.47 5.76 -12.06
N ASP A 59 -12.63 5.75 -13.10
CA ASP A 59 -11.90 4.56 -13.50
C ASP A 59 -10.88 4.16 -12.44
N ALA A 60 -10.22 5.14 -11.82
CA ALA A 60 -9.25 4.92 -10.76
C ALA A 60 -9.93 4.30 -9.53
N ILE A 61 -11.10 4.80 -9.15
CA ILE A 61 -11.88 4.27 -8.04
C ILE A 61 -12.26 2.81 -8.31
N GLU A 62 -12.78 2.52 -9.49
CA GLU A 62 -13.15 1.15 -9.86
C GLU A 62 -11.94 0.22 -9.85
N HIS A 63 -10.80 0.69 -10.37
CA HIS A 63 -9.57 -0.10 -10.38
C HIS A 63 -9.15 -0.49 -8.97
N LEU A 64 -9.13 0.48 -8.04
CA LEU A 64 -8.75 0.22 -6.66
C LEU A 64 -9.73 -0.74 -5.97
N GLU A 65 -11.02 -0.54 -6.15
CA GLU A 65 -12.03 -1.37 -5.50
C GLU A 65 -12.00 -2.82 -5.99
N TYR A 66 -11.88 -3.04 -7.30
CA TYR A 66 -11.95 -4.39 -7.86
C TYR A 66 -10.62 -5.13 -7.88
N ASN A 67 -9.51 -4.43 -8.05
CA ASN A 67 -8.22 -5.08 -8.28
C ASN A 67 -7.24 -4.96 -7.11
N VAL A 68 -7.47 -4.05 -6.19
CA VAL A 68 -6.53 -3.80 -5.09
C VAL A 68 -7.16 -4.04 -3.73
N LEU A 69 -8.23 -3.31 -3.40
CA LEU A 69 -8.83 -3.37 -2.05
C LEU A 69 -9.40 -4.74 -1.70
N ASN A 70 -9.89 -5.47 -2.68
CA ASN A 70 -10.51 -6.79 -2.46
C ASN A 70 -9.55 -7.95 -2.70
N ALA A 71 -8.29 -7.67 -3.02
CA ALA A 71 -7.30 -8.71 -3.25
C ALA A 71 -6.73 -9.21 -1.93
N TYR A 72 -7.04 -10.45 -1.56
CA TYR A 72 -6.45 -11.10 -0.40
C TYR A 72 -5.29 -12.00 -0.86
N VAL A 73 -4.11 -11.73 -0.34
CA VAL A 73 -2.88 -12.46 -0.75
C VAL A 73 -2.19 -13.13 0.44
N GLY A 74 -2.92 -13.39 1.51
CA GLY A 74 -2.41 -14.08 2.69
C GLY A 74 -2.38 -13.19 3.93
N PRO A 75 -1.76 -13.68 5.03
CA PRO A 75 -1.72 -12.94 6.30
C PRO A 75 -1.03 -11.59 6.23
N GLN A 76 -0.18 -11.37 5.21
CA GLN A 76 0.56 -10.13 5.04
C GLN A 76 -0.10 -9.18 4.04
N THR A 77 -1.36 -9.42 3.66
CA THR A 77 -2.11 -8.52 2.77
C THR A 77 -2.04 -7.09 3.30
N PRO A 78 -1.69 -6.10 2.44
CA PRO A 78 -1.61 -4.71 2.89
C PRO A 78 -2.92 -4.19 3.47
N ILE A 79 -2.80 -3.19 4.34
CA ILE A 79 -3.94 -2.48 4.92
C ILE A 79 -4.17 -1.21 4.12
N PHE A 80 -5.42 -0.91 3.82
CA PHE A 80 -5.79 0.31 3.07
C PHE A 80 -6.59 1.22 4.00
N MET A 81 -6.03 2.42 4.24
CA MET A 81 -6.62 3.41 5.13
C MET A 81 -7.45 4.41 4.31
N LEU A 82 -8.71 4.57 4.68
CA LEU A 82 -9.62 5.51 4.02
C LEU A 82 -9.54 6.91 4.62
#